data_6ef753668a9f9b21e545a3ed0a9e3d1f
#
_entry.id   6ef753668a9f9b21e545a3ed0a9e3d1f
#
_cell.length_a   1.000
_cell.length_b   1.000
_cell.length_c   1.000
_cell.angle_alpha   90.00
_cell.angle_beta   90.00
_cell.angle_gamma   90.00
#
_symmetry.space_group_name_H-M   'P 1'
#
loop_
_entity.id
_entity.type
_entity.pdbx_description
1 polymer ?
#
loop_
_entity_poly.entity_id
_entity_poly.type
_entity_poly.pdbx_seq_one_letter_code
_entity_poly.pdbx_strand_id
1 'polypeptide(L)'
;MGYTHTMDINAFKQLRNHAELSPYKGKLKKPDLRASGDNLLCGDKISIDLALTKGKIKEAKFIHQGCVLSGAAASVLLEYAKGKELEKIQNLAPEKMFKLLGVDVSPARVPCALLALAVLRSGKTHS
;
A
#
# COMPACT_ATOMS: atom_id res chain seq x y z
N MET A 1 26.34 -10.49 11.51
CA MET A 1 25.80 -10.03 11.40
C MET A 1 24.85 -9.61 11.43
N GLY A 2 24.70 -9.77 11.54
CA GLY A 2 23.88 -9.41 11.51
C GLY A 2 23.10 -8.94 11.27
N TYR A 3 22.89 -8.62 11.15
CA TYR A 3 22.12 -8.07 10.78
C TYR A 3 21.33 -7.83 10.42
N THR A 4 21.92 -7.85 10.41
CA THR A 4 21.17 -7.25 9.83
C THR A 4 19.82 -7.15 9.19
N HIS A 5 18.85 -7.46 9.57
CA HIS A 5 17.49 -7.37 9.10
C HIS A 5 16.68 -6.33 9.84
N THR A 6 17.36 -5.58 10.65
CA THR A 6 16.74 -4.46 11.31
C THR A 6 16.80 -3.26 10.40
N MET A 7 15.68 -2.58 10.22
CA MET A 7 15.68 -1.29 9.55
C MET A 7 16.57 -0.33 10.34
N ASP A 8 17.43 0.40 9.66
CA ASP A 8 18.12 1.48 10.34
C ASP A 8 17.14 2.58 10.71
N ILE A 9 17.57 3.49 11.58
CA ILE A 9 16.68 4.54 12.09
C ILE A 9 16.17 5.45 10.98
N ASN A 10 16.99 5.74 9.99
CA ASN A 10 16.58 6.62 8.89
C ASN A 10 15.54 5.96 8.00
N ALA A 11 15.72 4.68 7.67
CA ALA A 11 14.75 3.95 6.89
C ALA A 11 13.42 3.85 7.64
N PHE A 12 13.46 3.61 8.95
CA PHE A 12 12.25 3.56 9.76
C PHE A 12 11.51 4.89 9.77
N LYS A 13 12.25 5.99 9.92
CA LYS A 13 11.64 7.32 9.90
C LYS A 13 10.99 7.62 8.56
N GLN A 14 11.62 7.23 7.46
CA GLN A 14 11.05 7.40 6.13
C GLN A 14 9.74 6.63 5.99
N LEU A 15 9.72 5.37 6.45
CA LEU A 15 8.51 4.58 6.39
C LEU A 15 7.39 5.18 7.25
N ARG A 16 7.75 5.66 8.45
CA ARG A 16 6.76 6.31 9.31
C ARG A 16 6.18 7.55 8.64
N ASN A 17 7.03 8.36 8.01
CA ASN A 17 6.57 9.55 7.30
C ASN A 17 5.63 9.18 6.16
N HIS A 18 5.96 8.13 5.41
CA HIS A 18 5.05 7.65 4.36
C HIS A 18 3.71 7.22 4.94
N ALA A 19 3.72 6.56 6.10
CA ALA A 19 2.48 6.08 6.71
C ALA A 19 1.64 7.21 7.31
N GLU A 20 2.28 8.15 8.00
CA GLU A 20 1.58 9.16 8.80
C GLU A 20 1.33 10.46 8.06
N LEU A 21 2.26 10.87 7.20
CA LEU A 21 2.22 12.15 6.50
C LEU A 21 1.88 12.02 5.02
N SER A 22 1.38 10.86 4.62
CA SER A 22 1.09 10.59 3.22
C SER A 22 0.04 11.56 2.67
N PRO A 23 0.28 12.13 1.47
CA PRO A 23 -0.75 12.92 0.80
C PRO A 23 -1.90 12.06 0.30
N TYR A 24 -1.75 10.73 0.37
CA TYR A 24 -2.77 9.80 -0.11
C TYR A 24 -3.71 9.33 1.00
N LYS A 25 -3.57 9.83 2.22
CA LYS A 25 -4.48 9.48 3.32
C LYS A 25 -5.83 10.17 3.12
N GLY A 26 -6.91 9.41 3.33
CA GLY A 26 -8.25 9.96 3.25
C GLY A 26 -9.18 9.09 2.45
N LYS A 27 -10.28 9.70 2.03
CA LYS A 27 -11.31 9.06 1.22
C LYS A 27 -11.61 9.92 0.00
N LEU A 28 -12.05 9.27 -1.07
CA LEU A 28 -12.61 9.98 -2.23
C LEU A 28 -14.12 10.02 -2.08
N LYS A 29 -14.73 11.10 -2.59
CA LYS A 29 -16.19 11.25 -2.53
C LYS A 29 -16.91 10.26 -3.44
N LYS A 30 -16.37 10.06 -4.64
CA LYS A 30 -16.98 9.18 -5.65
C LYS A 30 -15.93 8.28 -6.26
N PRO A 31 -15.46 7.28 -5.51
CA PRO A 31 -14.45 6.39 -6.07
C PRO A 31 -15.06 5.47 -7.13
N ASP A 32 -14.26 5.17 -8.15
CA ASP A 32 -14.60 4.14 -9.14
C ASP A 32 -14.32 2.75 -8.60
N LEU A 33 -13.40 2.66 -7.63
CA LEU A 33 -13.09 1.42 -6.93
C LEU A 33 -12.92 1.74 -5.46
N ARG A 34 -13.57 0.95 -4.62
CA ARG A 34 -13.34 0.99 -3.17
C ARG A 34 -13.16 -0.44 -2.70
N ALA A 35 -12.02 -0.71 -2.11
CA ALA A 35 -11.69 -2.04 -1.63
C ALA A 35 -11.11 -1.94 -0.23
N SER A 36 -11.36 -2.97 0.57
CA SER A 36 -10.80 -3.00 1.92
C SER A 36 -10.41 -4.43 2.25
N GLY A 37 -9.51 -4.55 3.21
CA GLY A 37 -9.07 -5.84 3.70
C GLY A 37 -8.34 -5.68 4.99
N ASP A 38 -8.07 -6.81 5.64
CA ASP A 38 -7.36 -6.81 6.91
C ASP A 38 -6.39 -7.97 6.97
N ASN A 39 -5.43 -7.83 7.89
CA ASN A 39 -4.52 -8.88 8.27
C ASN A 39 -4.80 -9.16 9.74
N LEU A 40 -5.60 -10.19 10.00
CA LEU A 40 -6.04 -10.49 11.35
C LEU A 40 -4.91 -10.86 12.29
N LEU A 41 -3.80 -11.40 11.75
CA LEU A 41 -2.66 -11.77 12.57
C LEU A 41 -1.98 -10.55 13.18
N CYS A 42 -1.97 -9.42 12.47
CA CYS A 42 -1.29 -8.20 12.91
C CYS A 42 -2.27 -7.10 13.30
N GLY A 43 -3.57 -7.30 13.11
CA GLY A 43 -4.56 -6.27 13.38
C GLY A 43 -4.56 -5.13 12.39
N ASP A 44 -3.93 -5.29 11.23
CA ASP A 44 -3.89 -4.26 10.20
C ASP A 44 -5.19 -4.23 9.41
N LYS A 45 -5.63 -3.02 9.08
CA LYS A 45 -6.80 -2.80 8.22
C LYS A 45 -6.47 -1.70 7.23
N ILE A 46 -6.84 -1.91 5.97
CA ILE A 46 -6.64 -0.92 4.91
C ILE A 46 -7.90 -0.83 4.05
N SER A 47 -8.29 0.39 3.75
CA SER A 47 -9.34 0.67 2.77
C SER A 47 -8.74 1.60 1.72
N ILE A 48 -8.92 1.28 0.45
CA ILE A 48 -8.35 2.04 -0.65
C ILE A 48 -9.46 2.49 -1.59
N ASP A 49 -9.44 3.79 -1.92
CA ASP A 49 -10.36 4.39 -2.89
C ASP A 49 -9.55 4.83 -4.10
N LEU A 50 -10.02 4.49 -5.28
CA LEU A 50 -9.40 4.91 -6.54
C LEU A 50 -10.41 5.61 -7.43
N ALA A 51 -9.97 6.68 -8.09
CA ALA A 51 -10.69 7.27 -9.21
C ALA A 51 -9.93 6.91 -10.48
N LEU A 52 -10.65 6.47 -11.50
CA LEU A 52 -10.06 5.99 -12.72
C LEU A 52 -10.45 6.86 -13.91
N THR A 53 -9.55 6.97 -14.88
CA THR A 53 -9.85 7.59 -16.16
C THR A 53 -9.27 6.70 -17.25
N LYS A 54 -10.13 6.12 -18.08
CA LYS A 54 -9.73 5.20 -19.15
C LYS A 54 -8.87 4.06 -18.63
N GLY A 55 -9.26 3.50 -17.48
CA GLY A 55 -8.54 2.39 -16.86
C GLY A 55 -7.28 2.76 -16.11
N LYS A 56 -6.89 4.02 -16.11
CA LYS A 56 -5.70 4.51 -15.40
C LYS A 56 -6.09 5.13 -14.08
N ILE A 57 -5.23 5.00 -13.10
CA ILE A 57 -5.47 5.53 -11.75
C ILE A 57 -5.20 7.04 -11.78
N LYS A 58 -6.27 7.82 -11.65
CA LYS A 58 -6.21 9.28 -11.65
C LYS A 58 -5.97 9.81 -10.25
N GLU A 59 -6.69 9.29 -9.28
CA GLU A 59 -6.56 9.68 -7.88
C GLU A 59 -6.64 8.44 -7.01
N ALA A 60 -5.97 8.50 -5.87
CA ALA A 60 -5.93 7.37 -4.94
C ALA A 60 -5.88 7.91 -3.51
N LYS A 61 -6.65 7.29 -2.62
CA LYS A 61 -6.61 7.59 -1.20
C LYS A 61 -6.72 6.30 -0.42
N PHE A 62 -6.20 6.31 0.80
CA PHE A 62 -6.33 5.15 1.67
C PHE A 62 -6.55 5.56 3.11
N ILE A 63 -7.20 4.66 3.85
CA ILE A 63 -7.32 4.75 5.30
C ILE A 63 -6.67 3.50 5.84
N HIS A 64 -5.88 3.67 6.88
CA HIS A 64 -5.07 2.60 7.45
C HIS A 64 -5.17 2.61 8.97
N GLN A 65 -5.25 1.41 9.54
CA GLN A 65 -5.15 1.18 10.97
C GLN A 65 -4.24 -0.03 11.15
N GLY A 66 -3.23 0.12 12.00
CA GLY A 66 -2.28 -0.97 12.25
C GLY A 66 -0.85 -0.51 12.22
N CYS A 67 0.07 -1.39 11.83
CA CYS A 67 1.49 -1.12 11.93
C CYS A 67 1.97 -0.12 10.86
N VAL A 68 3.11 0.51 11.16
CA VAL A 68 3.72 1.50 10.27
C VAL A 68 4.01 0.90 8.89
N LEU A 69 4.45 -0.36 8.85
CA LEU A 69 4.84 -0.97 7.58
C LEU A 69 3.68 -1.11 6.62
N SER A 70 2.50 -1.53 7.09
CA SER A 70 1.35 -1.68 6.20
C SER A 70 0.87 -0.32 5.69
N GLY A 71 0.91 0.71 6.52
CA GLY A 71 0.56 2.07 6.10
C GLY A 71 1.56 2.64 5.11
N ALA A 72 2.85 2.43 5.35
CA ALA A 72 3.90 2.87 4.43
C ALA A 72 3.78 2.15 3.09
N ALA A 73 3.50 0.85 3.11
CA ALA A 73 3.34 0.07 1.89
C ALA A 73 2.15 0.60 1.06
N ALA A 74 1.04 0.94 1.72
CA ALA A 74 -0.11 1.51 1.02
C ALA A 74 0.27 2.83 0.37
N SER A 75 0.93 3.72 1.10
CA SER A 75 1.32 5.02 0.58
C SER A 75 2.26 4.90 -0.61
N VAL A 76 3.29 4.08 -0.48
CA VAL A 76 4.29 3.88 -1.54
C VAL A 76 3.63 3.26 -2.77
N LEU A 77 2.75 2.29 -2.56
CA LEU A 77 2.05 1.64 -3.67
C LEU A 77 1.17 2.63 -4.42
N LEU A 78 0.40 3.46 -3.72
CA LEU A 78 -0.47 4.43 -4.36
C LEU A 78 0.31 5.51 -5.09
N GLU A 79 1.44 5.94 -4.53
CA GLU A 79 2.31 6.90 -5.20
C GLU A 79 2.83 6.32 -6.52
N TYR A 80 3.26 5.06 -6.51
CA TYR A 80 3.73 4.39 -7.70
C TYR A 80 2.60 4.18 -8.71
N ALA A 81 1.40 3.86 -8.21
CA ALA A 81 0.26 3.48 -9.03
C ALA A 81 -0.36 4.66 -9.79
N LYS A 82 -0.21 5.87 -9.27
CA LYS A 82 -0.87 7.03 -9.85
C LYS A 82 -0.41 7.25 -11.29
N GLY A 83 -1.35 7.37 -12.20
CA GLY A 83 -1.07 7.54 -13.62
C GLY A 83 -0.89 6.23 -14.39
N LYS A 84 -0.89 5.09 -13.70
CA LYS A 84 -0.71 3.79 -14.34
C LYS A 84 -2.04 3.05 -14.47
N GLU A 85 -2.07 2.07 -15.35
CA GLU A 85 -3.26 1.24 -15.53
C GLU A 85 -3.52 0.40 -14.29
N LEU A 86 -4.77 0.35 -13.86
CA LEU A 86 -5.16 -0.43 -12.70
C LEU A 86 -4.76 -1.90 -12.84
N GLU A 87 -4.98 -2.46 -14.02
CA GLU A 87 -4.68 -3.86 -14.28
C GLU A 87 -3.20 -4.17 -14.02
N LYS A 88 -2.30 -3.29 -14.43
CA LYS A 88 -0.87 -3.47 -14.20
C LYS A 88 -0.54 -3.45 -12.71
N ILE A 89 -1.19 -2.59 -11.95
CA ILE A 89 -0.95 -2.51 -10.51
C ILE A 89 -1.51 -3.74 -9.81
N GLN A 90 -2.68 -4.22 -10.22
CA GLN A 90 -3.25 -5.42 -9.63
C GLN A 90 -2.41 -6.67 -9.89
N ASN A 91 -1.62 -6.66 -10.97
CA ASN A 91 -0.74 -7.78 -11.32
C ASN A 91 0.71 -7.56 -10.90
N LEU A 92 0.96 -6.55 -10.08
CA LEU A 92 2.30 -6.24 -9.62
C LEU A 92 2.89 -7.41 -8.84
N ALA A 93 4.15 -7.73 -9.12
CA ALA A 93 4.84 -8.82 -8.41
C ALA A 93 5.19 -8.39 -6.99
N PRO A 94 5.13 -9.30 -6.00
CA PRO A 94 5.51 -8.96 -4.62
C PRO A 94 6.94 -8.41 -4.53
N GLU A 95 7.86 -8.92 -5.34
CA GLU A 95 9.25 -8.45 -5.36
C GLU A 95 9.32 -6.97 -5.70
N LYS A 96 8.46 -6.49 -6.60
CA LYS A 96 8.41 -5.08 -6.95
C LYS A 96 7.95 -4.26 -5.75
N MET A 97 6.99 -4.78 -4.99
CA MET A 97 6.52 -4.08 -3.79
C MET A 97 7.64 -3.90 -2.78
N PHE A 98 8.46 -4.93 -2.57
CA PHE A 98 9.61 -4.83 -1.68
C PHE A 98 10.63 -3.82 -2.18
N LYS A 99 10.87 -3.76 -3.49
CA LYS A 99 11.76 -2.76 -4.07
C LYS A 99 11.23 -1.34 -3.86
N LEU A 100 9.93 -1.17 -4.00
CA LEU A 100 9.31 0.14 -3.79
C LEU A 100 9.45 0.61 -2.35
N LEU A 101 9.36 -0.33 -1.39
CA LEU A 101 9.56 0.00 0.02
C LEU A 101 11.00 0.37 0.32
N GLY A 102 11.95 -0.23 -0.39
CA GLY A 102 13.36 0.11 -0.23
C GLY A 102 13.99 -0.38 1.06
N VAL A 103 13.33 -1.30 1.77
CA VAL A 103 13.86 -1.88 3.01
C VAL A 103 13.66 -3.38 2.98
N ASP A 104 14.48 -4.09 3.76
CA ASP A 104 14.31 -5.52 3.92
C ASP A 104 13.12 -5.79 4.86
N VAL A 105 12.30 -6.74 4.46
CA VAL A 105 11.11 -7.10 5.23
C VAL A 105 11.30 -8.50 5.78
N SER A 106 11.19 -8.64 7.10
CA SER A 106 11.30 -9.96 7.72
C SER A 106 10.12 -10.85 7.29
N PRO A 107 10.32 -12.18 7.26
CA PRO A 107 9.23 -13.07 6.85
C PRO A 107 7.94 -12.88 7.61
N ALA A 108 8.02 -12.57 8.91
CA ALA A 108 6.82 -12.36 9.72
C ALA A 108 6.03 -11.12 9.29
N ARG A 109 6.69 -10.16 8.65
CA ARG A 109 6.07 -8.91 8.24
C ARG A 109 5.71 -8.85 6.75
N VAL A 110 6.02 -9.89 5.99
CA VAL A 110 5.67 -9.92 4.58
C VAL A 110 4.17 -9.70 4.37
N PRO A 111 3.25 -10.31 5.14
CA PRO A 111 1.82 -10.01 4.96
C PRO A 111 1.48 -8.53 5.16
N CYS A 112 2.14 -7.86 6.10
CA CYS A 112 1.91 -6.43 6.31
C CYS A 112 2.35 -5.61 5.10
N ALA A 113 3.50 -5.95 4.53
CA ALA A 113 4.03 -5.24 3.37
C ALA A 113 3.18 -5.46 2.11
N LEU A 114 2.47 -6.57 2.02
CA LEU A 114 1.69 -6.91 0.84
C LEU A 114 0.18 -6.66 1.00
N LEU A 115 -0.27 -6.20 2.15
CA LEU A 115 -1.69 -6.04 2.42
C LEU A 115 -2.36 -5.08 1.42
N ALA A 116 -1.75 -3.93 1.17
CA ALA A 116 -2.33 -2.95 0.24
C ALA A 116 -2.45 -3.54 -1.17
N LEU A 117 -1.44 -4.27 -1.62
CA LEU A 117 -1.48 -4.91 -2.93
C LEU A 117 -2.58 -5.98 -2.98
N ALA A 118 -2.73 -6.77 -1.92
CA ALA A 118 -3.77 -7.77 -1.83
C ALA A 118 -5.17 -7.13 -1.89
N VAL A 119 -5.33 -5.99 -1.21
CA VAL A 119 -6.59 -5.25 -1.24
C VAL A 119 -6.92 -4.77 -2.65
N LEU A 120 -5.93 -4.22 -3.36
CA LEU A 120 -6.16 -3.79 -4.74
C LEU A 120 -6.49 -4.95 -5.67
N ARG A 121 -5.86 -6.11 -5.47
CA ARG A 121 -6.15 -7.28 -6.28
C ARG A 121 -7.57 -7.79 -6.10
N SER A 122 -8.13 -7.65 -4.90
CA SER A 122 -9.49 -8.09 -4.62
C SER A 122 -10.53 -7.07 -5.08
N GLY A 123 -10.12 -5.84 -5.35
CA GLY A 123 -11.02 -4.76 -5.73
C GLY A 123 -11.56 -4.92 -7.14
N LYS A 124 -12.83 -4.54 -7.31
CA LYS A 124 -13.47 -4.52 -8.62
C LYS A 124 -14.04 -3.13 -8.86
N THR A 125 -13.95 -2.69 -10.11
CA THR A 125 -14.54 -1.40 -10.48
C THR A 125 -16.06 -1.50 -10.47
N HIS A 126 -16.69 -0.43 -10.05
CA HIS A 126 -18.14 -0.28 -10.19
C HIS A 126 -18.41 0.18 -11.61
N SER A 127 -19.12 -0.63 -12.34
CA SER A 127 -19.52 -0.27 -13.70
C SER A 127 -20.92 0.27 -13.72
#